data_e34d7e30370d0649d80c64bde393ff8d
#
_entry.id   e34d7e30370d0649d80c64bde393ff8d
#
_cell.length_a   1.000
_cell.length_b   1.000
_cell.length_c   1.000
_cell.angle_alpha   90.00
_cell.angle_beta   90.00
_cell.angle_gamma   90.00
#
_symmetry.space_group_name_H-M   'P 1'
#
loop_
_entity.id
_entity.type
_entity.pdbx_description
1 polymer ?
#
loop_
_entity_poly.entity_id
_entity_poly.type
_entity_poly.pdbx_seq_one_letter_code
_entity_poly.pdbx_strand_id
1 'polypeptide(L)'
;MAKKILVVEDNGKNRLLIKDILLYYGYEVIEAENGEDGVRMAKGGLPDLILMDIQMPVMDGFTAIKMLKDDPATKNIKIIALTSFAMKGDRESIMRAGFDDYIAKPFDTRKLPEMVKRYV
;
A
#
# COMPACT_ATOMS: atom_id res chain seq x y z
N MET A 1 -15.13 -11.05 -10.46
CA MET A 1 -15.18 -9.66 -9.98
C MET A 1 -13.78 -9.10 -9.86
N ALA A 2 -13.63 -7.82 -10.15
CA ALA A 2 -12.33 -7.18 -10.04
C ALA A 2 -11.90 -7.09 -8.57
N LYS A 3 -10.60 -7.32 -8.33
CA LYS A 3 -10.03 -7.11 -7.00
C LYS A 3 -9.86 -5.60 -6.77
N LYS A 4 -10.12 -5.18 -5.54
CA LYS A 4 -10.03 -3.78 -5.13
C LYS A 4 -8.71 -3.52 -4.43
N ILE A 5 -7.98 -2.51 -4.88
CA ILE A 5 -6.68 -2.14 -4.31
C ILE A 5 -6.75 -0.71 -3.80
N LEU A 6 -6.37 -0.51 -2.55
CA LEU A 6 -6.23 0.82 -1.96
C LEU A 6 -4.79 1.27 -2.13
N VAL A 7 -4.60 2.44 -2.74
CA VAL A 7 -3.28 3.06 -2.91
C VAL A 7 -3.20 4.27 -1.97
N VAL A 8 -2.28 4.20 -1.01
CA VAL A 8 -2.04 5.27 -0.04
C VAL A 8 -0.68 5.89 -0.35
N GLU A 9 -0.69 7.04 -0.98
CA GLU A 9 0.51 7.74 -1.46
C GLU A 9 0.24 9.24 -1.50
N ASP A 10 1.09 10.03 -0.85
CA ASP A 10 0.92 11.49 -0.80
C ASP A 10 1.34 12.18 -2.09
N ASN A 11 2.28 11.63 -2.83
CA ASN A 11 2.73 12.21 -4.09
C ASN A 11 1.73 11.90 -5.22
N GLY A 12 1.07 12.93 -5.74
CA GLY A 12 0.04 12.76 -6.76
C GLY A 12 0.51 12.11 -8.04
N LYS A 13 1.77 12.36 -8.45
CA LYS A 13 2.34 11.75 -9.66
C LYS A 13 2.57 10.25 -9.47
N ASN A 14 3.10 9.86 -8.31
CA ASN A 14 3.30 8.45 -7.98
C ASN A 14 1.97 7.73 -7.85
N ARG A 15 1.00 8.36 -7.20
CA ARG A 15 -0.32 7.79 -7.03
C ARG A 15 -1.01 7.56 -8.37
N LEU A 16 -0.91 8.55 -9.28
CA LEU A 16 -1.48 8.43 -10.63
C LEU A 16 -0.81 7.30 -11.41
N LEU A 17 0.51 7.19 -11.36
CA LEU A 17 1.24 6.14 -12.04
C LEU A 17 0.79 4.76 -11.58
N ILE A 18 0.72 4.56 -10.28
CA ILE A 18 0.29 3.28 -9.70
C ILE A 18 -1.16 2.98 -10.11
N LYS A 19 -2.03 3.96 -10.01
CA LYS A 19 -3.43 3.82 -10.41
C LYS A 19 -3.56 3.39 -11.86
N ASP A 20 -2.86 4.06 -12.77
CA ASP A 20 -2.94 3.77 -14.20
C ASP A 20 -2.48 2.33 -14.49
N ILE A 21 -1.40 1.90 -13.85
CA ILE A 21 -0.91 0.53 -13.99
C ILE A 21 -1.97 -0.48 -13.52
N LEU A 22 -2.53 -0.26 -12.35
CA LEU A 22 -3.51 -1.18 -11.78
C LEU A 22 -4.80 -1.24 -12.59
N LEU A 23 -5.29 -0.10 -13.07
CA LEU A 23 -6.46 -0.05 -13.95
C LEU A 23 -6.21 -0.81 -15.25
N TYR A 24 -5.02 -0.69 -15.82
CA TYR A 24 -4.63 -1.41 -17.03
C TYR A 24 -4.75 -2.94 -16.84
N TYR A 25 -4.42 -3.44 -15.66
CA TYR A 25 -4.51 -4.86 -15.36
C TYR A 25 -5.87 -5.30 -14.83
N GLY A 26 -6.86 -4.42 -14.86
CA GLY A 26 -8.24 -4.77 -14.55
C GLY A 26 -8.63 -4.69 -13.07
N TYR A 27 -7.81 -4.08 -12.24
CA TYR A 27 -8.13 -3.89 -10.82
C TYR A 27 -9.02 -2.68 -10.61
N GLU A 28 -9.84 -2.74 -9.56
CA GLU A 28 -10.55 -1.57 -9.05
C GLU A 28 -9.60 -0.84 -8.10
N VAL A 29 -9.52 0.49 -8.17
CA VAL A 29 -8.58 1.29 -7.39
C VAL A 29 -9.31 2.33 -6.57
N ILE A 30 -9.00 2.39 -5.27
CA ILE A 30 -9.39 3.49 -4.40
C ILE A 30 -8.11 4.15 -3.88
N GLU A 31 -8.17 5.45 -3.60
CA GLU A 31 -6.99 6.26 -3.32
C GLU A 31 -7.09 7.01 -2.00
N ALA A 32 -5.94 7.18 -1.34
CA ALA A 32 -5.81 8.02 -0.17
C ALA A 32 -4.49 8.79 -0.25
N GLU A 33 -4.46 10.01 0.28
CA GLU A 33 -3.30 10.90 0.19
C GLU A 33 -2.40 10.87 1.42
N ASN A 34 -2.85 10.25 2.51
CA ASN A 34 -2.08 10.14 3.74
C ASN A 34 -2.52 8.90 4.52
N GLY A 35 -1.79 8.60 5.61
CA GLY A 35 -2.07 7.41 6.40
C GLY A 35 -3.42 7.43 7.11
N GLU A 36 -3.84 8.61 7.59
CA GLU A 36 -5.14 8.74 8.26
C GLU A 36 -6.29 8.42 7.32
N ASP A 37 -6.29 9.03 6.13
CA ASP A 37 -7.28 8.74 5.09
C ASP A 37 -7.18 7.29 4.63
N GLY A 38 -5.96 6.75 4.55
CA GLY A 38 -5.73 5.35 4.19
C GLY A 38 -6.40 4.39 5.15
N VAL A 39 -6.24 4.62 6.46
CA VAL A 39 -6.88 3.80 7.47
C VAL A 39 -8.40 3.88 7.36
N ARG A 40 -8.92 5.08 7.22
CA ARG A 40 -10.37 5.32 7.07
C ARG A 40 -10.92 4.61 5.82
N MET A 41 -10.22 4.75 4.69
CA MET A 41 -10.63 4.13 3.43
C MET A 41 -10.55 2.61 3.50
N ALA A 42 -9.56 2.06 4.20
CA ALA A 42 -9.44 0.61 4.38
C ALA A 42 -10.61 0.04 5.19
N LYS A 43 -10.99 0.73 6.26
CA LYS A 43 -12.12 0.31 7.10
C LYS A 43 -13.45 0.40 6.36
N GLY A 44 -13.64 1.45 5.56
CA GLY A 44 -14.88 1.66 4.83
C GLY A 44 -15.00 0.83 3.57
N GLY A 45 -13.89 0.61 2.86
CA GLY A 45 -13.88 -0.04 1.56
C GLY A 45 -13.48 -1.50 1.56
N LEU A 46 -12.86 -1.98 2.64
CA LEU A 46 -12.34 -3.34 2.78
C LEU A 46 -11.66 -3.86 1.51
N PRO A 47 -10.54 -3.21 1.10
CA PRO A 47 -9.85 -3.62 -0.12
C PRO A 47 -9.22 -5.02 0.01
N ASP A 48 -8.92 -5.63 -1.13
CA ASP A 48 -8.25 -6.92 -1.18
C ASP A 48 -6.74 -6.78 -0.91
N LEU A 49 -6.19 -5.61 -1.19
CA LEU A 49 -4.77 -5.32 -1.02
C LEU A 49 -4.59 -3.83 -0.77
N ILE A 50 -3.60 -3.48 0.03
CA ILE A 50 -3.20 -2.08 0.27
C ILE A 50 -1.76 -1.88 -0.18
N LEU A 51 -1.53 -0.87 -0.99
CA LEU A 51 -0.18 -0.37 -1.30
C LEU A 51 -0.02 0.92 -0.52
N MET A 52 0.94 0.97 0.40
CA MET A 52 1.06 2.08 1.33
C MET A 52 2.47 2.64 1.39
N ASP A 53 2.61 3.93 1.08
CA ASP A 53 3.86 4.65 1.28
C ASP A 53 4.19 4.71 2.77
N ILE A 54 5.45 4.50 3.11
CA ILE A 54 5.91 4.59 4.48
C ILE A 54 6.06 6.05 4.92
N GLN A 55 6.53 6.91 4.01
CA GLN A 55 6.83 8.31 4.32
C GLN A 55 5.72 9.23 3.82
N MET A 56 4.84 9.62 4.72
CA MET A 56 3.73 10.51 4.41
C MET A 56 3.54 11.52 5.54
N PRO A 57 3.00 12.72 5.22
CA PRO A 57 2.62 13.67 6.26
C PRO A 57 1.39 13.17 7.01
N VAL A 58 1.09 13.79 8.13
CA VAL A 58 -0.05 13.52 9.01
C VAL A 58 0.10 12.20 9.76
N MET A 59 0.17 11.09 9.04
CA MET A 59 0.38 9.77 9.62
C MET A 59 1.21 8.93 8.65
N ASP A 60 2.38 8.46 9.09
CA ASP A 60 3.23 7.63 8.26
C ASP A 60 2.71 6.19 8.14
N GLY A 61 3.36 5.42 7.26
CA GLY A 61 2.94 4.05 7.00
C GLY A 61 3.10 3.12 8.19
N PHE A 62 4.08 3.34 9.05
CA PHE A 62 4.29 2.50 10.24
C PHE A 62 3.16 2.67 11.25
N THR A 63 2.72 3.90 11.47
CA THR A 63 1.60 4.19 12.35
C THR A 63 0.31 3.63 11.76
N ALA A 64 0.11 3.85 10.45
CA ALA A 64 -1.09 3.37 9.76
C ALA A 64 -1.22 1.85 9.80
N ILE A 65 -0.13 1.11 9.55
CA ILE A 65 -0.20 -0.36 9.56
C ILE A 65 -0.51 -0.89 10.95
N LYS A 66 0.01 -0.25 11.99
CA LYS A 66 -0.31 -0.65 13.36
C LYS A 66 -1.80 -0.54 13.62
N MET A 67 -2.41 0.57 13.22
CA MET A 67 -3.85 0.77 13.38
C MET A 67 -4.66 -0.26 12.60
N LEU A 68 -4.24 -0.59 11.38
CA LEU A 68 -4.92 -1.58 10.56
C LEU A 68 -4.81 -3.00 11.15
N LYS A 69 -3.65 -3.36 11.68
CA LYS A 69 -3.44 -4.68 12.28
C LYS A 69 -4.14 -4.83 13.63
N ASP A 70 -4.38 -3.74 14.34
CA ASP A 70 -5.10 -3.75 15.61
C ASP A 70 -6.62 -3.83 15.44
N ASP A 71 -7.15 -3.64 14.24
CA ASP A 71 -8.59 -3.68 13.97
C ASP A 71 -8.98 -5.03 13.36
N PRO A 72 -9.90 -5.77 13.98
CA PRO A 72 -10.35 -7.08 13.46
C PRO A 72 -10.88 -7.02 12.01
N ALA A 73 -11.44 -5.88 11.59
CA ALA A 73 -11.99 -5.73 10.24
C ALA A 73 -10.90 -5.65 9.17
N THR A 74 -9.69 -5.17 9.52
CA THR A 74 -8.62 -4.90 8.55
C THR A 74 -7.34 -5.70 8.78
N LYS A 75 -7.22 -6.37 9.92
CA LYS A 75 -5.96 -7.04 10.30
C LYS A 75 -5.47 -8.09 9.31
N ASN A 76 -6.36 -8.70 8.54
CA ASN A 76 -6.01 -9.76 7.59
C ASN A 76 -5.78 -9.24 6.17
N ILE A 77 -5.96 -7.95 5.91
CA ILE A 77 -5.70 -7.37 4.60
C ILE A 77 -4.19 -7.35 4.37
N LYS A 78 -3.73 -7.83 3.21
CA LYS A 78 -2.32 -7.78 2.85
C LYS A 78 -1.92 -6.35 2.54
N ILE A 79 -0.74 -5.94 3.03
CA ILE A 79 -0.24 -4.57 2.88
C ILE A 79 1.19 -4.63 2.35
N ILE A 80 1.41 -3.97 1.21
CA ILE A 80 2.74 -3.84 0.61
C ILE A 80 3.24 -2.42 0.84
N ALA A 81 4.44 -2.29 1.40
CA ALA A 81 5.05 -0.98 1.63
C ALA A 81 5.62 -0.40 0.33
N LEU A 82 5.45 0.89 0.12
CA LEU A 82 6.11 1.65 -0.93
C LEU A 82 7.19 2.47 -0.26
N THR A 83 8.45 2.35 -0.68
CA THR A 83 9.54 2.97 0.07
C THR A 83 10.72 3.40 -0.79
N SER A 84 11.28 4.58 -0.46
CA SER A 84 12.57 5.02 -0.99
C SER A 84 13.74 4.39 -0.22
N PHE A 85 13.47 3.74 0.91
CA PHE A 85 14.47 3.12 1.76
C PHE A 85 14.42 1.60 1.61
N ALA A 86 15.39 1.04 0.89
CA ALA A 86 15.43 -0.39 0.61
C ALA A 86 16.75 -1.02 1.05
N MET A 87 17.46 -0.42 2.01
CA MET A 87 18.66 -1.00 2.59
C MET A 87 18.25 -2.13 3.56
N LYS A 88 19.20 -2.99 3.90
CA LYS A 88 18.90 -4.17 4.71
C LYS A 88 18.17 -3.87 6.02
N GLY A 89 18.63 -2.86 6.76
CA GLY A 89 17.98 -2.47 8.03
C GLY A 89 16.57 -1.96 7.84
N ASP A 90 16.32 -1.25 6.73
CA ASP A 90 14.99 -0.73 6.39
C ASP A 90 14.03 -1.88 6.08
N ARG A 91 14.49 -2.89 5.34
CA ARG A 91 13.68 -4.05 5.01
C ARG A 91 13.25 -4.81 6.26
N GLU A 92 14.19 -4.99 7.20
CA GLU A 92 13.90 -5.67 8.46
C GLU A 92 12.86 -4.91 9.27
N SER A 93 12.96 -3.57 9.33
CA SER A 93 11.99 -2.73 10.03
C SER A 93 10.61 -2.81 9.40
N ILE A 94 10.55 -2.80 8.07
CA ILE A 94 9.31 -2.89 7.30
C ILE A 94 8.61 -4.23 7.58
N MET A 95 9.34 -5.32 7.46
CA MET A 95 8.76 -6.65 7.67
C MET A 95 8.36 -6.86 9.13
N ARG A 96 9.14 -6.34 10.07
CA ARG A 96 8.84 -6.42 11.49
C ARG A 96 7.59 -5.64 11.87
N ALA A 97 7.32 -4.54 11.16
CA ALA A 97 6.12 -3.73 11.39
C ALA A 97 4.83 -4.42 10.95
N GLY A 98 4.92 -5.49 10.15
CA GLY A 98 3.78 -6.26 9.72
C GLY A 98 3.41 -6.12 8.25
N PHE A 99 4.21 -5.39 7.45
CA PHE A 99 4.03 -5.34 6.00
C PHE A 99 4.33 -6.73 5.42
N ASP A 100 3.55 -7.13 4.42
CA ASP A 100 3.71 -8.44 3.80
C ASP A 100 4.83 -8.45 2.78
N ASP A 101 5.13 -7.29 2.18
CA ASP A 101 6.21 -7.13 1.22
C ASP A 101 6.51 -5.65 1.06
N TYR A 102 7.44 -5.29 0.18
CA TYR A 102 7.75 -3.91 -0.11
C TYR A 102 8.13 -3.73 -1.58
N ILE A 103 7.93 -2.52 -2.10
CA ILE A 103 8.32 -2.11 -3.45
C ILE A 103 9.18 -0.86 -3.31
N ALA A 104 10.40 -0.90 -3.86
CA ALA A 104 11.32 0.23 -3.81
C ALA A 104 10.94 1.30 -4.84
N LYS A 105 11.08 2.55 -4.46
CA LYS A 105 10.97 3.70 -5.37
C LYS A 105 12.34 3.97 -6.00
N PRO A 106 12.43 4.40 -7.26
CA PRO A 106 11.33 4.59 -8.22
C PRO A 106 10.74 3.26 -8.68
N PHE A 107 9.44 3.26 -8.97
CA PHE A 107 8.74 2.02 -9.29
C PHE A 107 9.15 1.47 -10.65
N ASP A 108 9.45 0.17 -10.68
CA ASP A 108 9.56 -0.58 -11.93
C ASP A 108 8.15 -0.95 -12.37
N THR A 109 7.73 -0.42 -13.52
CA THR A 109 6.36 -0.60 -14.02
C THR A 109 6.02 -2.05 -14.35
N ARG A 110 7.02 -2.92 -14.44
CA ARG A 110 6.82 -4.34 -14.68
C ARG A 110 6.75 -5.14 -13.38
N LYS A 111 7.53 -4.73 -12.39
CA LYS A 111 7.58 -5.42 -11.09
C LYS A 111 6.35 -5.15 -10.23
N LEU A 112 5.80 -3.95 -10.33
CA LEU A 112 4.61 -3.57 -9.54
C LEU A 112 3.43 -4.53 -9.79
N PRO A 113 3.01 -4.75 -11.05
CA PRO A 113 1.90 -5.68 -11.29
C PRO A 113 2.22 -7.13 -10.93
N GLU A 114 3.46 -7.57 -11.08
CA GLU A 114 3.87 -8.91 -10.65
C GLU A 114 3.71 -9.09 -9.15
N MET A 115 4.15 -8.09 -8.37
CA MET A 115 4.04 -8.12 -6.92
C MET A 115 2.58 -8.13 -6.48
N VAL A 116 1.77 -7.27 -7.07
CA VAL A 116 0.33 -7.19 -6.77
C VAL A 116 -0.35 -8.53 -7.02
N LYS A 117 -0.04 -9.16 -8.14
CA LYS A 117 -0.64 -10.44 -8.52
C LYS A 117 -0.37 -11.55 -7.49
N ARG A 118 0.76 -11.50 -6.79
CA ARG A 118 1.09 -12.49 -5.76
C ARG A 118 0.15 -12.42 -4.56
N TYR A 119 -0.42 -11.26 -4.28
CA TYR A 119 -1.17 -10.99 -3.06
C TYR A 119 -2.67 -10.81 -3.29
N VAL A 120 -3.12 -10.86 -4.51
CA VAL A 120 -4.57 -10.84 -4.85
C VAL A 120 -4.99 -12.16 -5.55
#